data_964d505308a8e2351f69375d377002ac
#
_entry.id   964d505308a8e2351f69375d377002ac
#
_cell.length_a   1.000
_cell.length_b   1.000
_cell.length_c   1.000
_cell.angle_alpha   90.00
_cell.angle_beta   90.00
_cell.angle_gamma   90.00
#
_symmetry.space_group_name_H-M   'P 1'
#
loop_
_entity.id
_entity.type
_entity.pdbx_description
1 polymer ?
#
loop_
_entity_poly.entity_id
_entity_poly.type
_entity_poly.pdbx_seq_one_letter_code
_entity_poly.pdbx_strand_id
1 'polypeptide(L)'
;NTSVNMKNGLLYFLLCLAALVSSCDGTNTRYHIGVSQCSDDEWRHKMNKEMQREALFYDGVQVEFRTAKDNNQYQINDINYFIDRKVDLLIVAPNEAAAITPSVEKAIKKGIPVVVVDRKILSDNYTAFVGADNYKIGSDVGHYIVSRLNGKGNIFEVTGLQGSTPAMERHRGLMDALAGIPNIKRVGSVDGGWLQSQAGEKVDSVLRVHKDIDLLFAQNDRMAIGAYLAARQQGREKEMLFVGVDALPGKDYGLEQVISGVLDATFIYPTGGDKVMQIAMNILEKRPFEKENILSTALV
;
A
#
# COMPACT_ATOMS: atom_id res chain seq x y z
N ASN A 1 31.71 52.95 -47.51
CA ASN A 1 30.80 51.79 -47.78
C ASN A 1 31.09 50.52 -46.95
N THR A 2 32.08 50.55 -46.05
CA THR A 2 32.44 49.40 -45.20
C THR A 2 31.75 49.37 -43.86
N SER A 3 31.14 50.45 -43.36
CA SER A 3 30.53 50.51 -42.03
C SER A 3 29.06 49.99 -41.97
N VAL A 4 28.37 49.93 -43.11
CA VAL A 4 26.97 49.47 -43.18
C VAL A 4 26.89 47.91 -43.17
N ASN A 5 27.88 47.23 -43.78
CA ASN A 5 27.90 45.75 -43.83
C ASN A 5 28.25 45.09 -42.48
N MET A 6 29.02 45.78 -41.61
CA MET A 6 29.37 45.26 -40.28
C MET A 6 28.19 45.28 -39.30
N LYS A 7 27.30 46.29 -39.39
CA LYS A 7 26.11 46.38 -38.53
C LYS A 7 25.07 45.31 -38.88
N ASN A 8 24.91 45.00 -40.16
CA ASN A 8 24.00 43.91 -40.56
C ASN A 8 24.54 42.54 -40.22
N GLY A 9 25.84 42.29 -40.34
CA GLY A 9 26.46 41.02 -39.92
C GLY A 9 26.33 40.77 -38.41
N LEU A 10 26.51 41.80 -37.60
CA LEU A 10 26.34 41.70 -36.12
C LEU A 10 24.88 41.46 -35.72
N LEU A 11 23.92 42.04 -36.47
CA LEU A 11 22.47 41.85 -36.22
C LEU A 11 22.05 40.42 -36.58
N TYR A 12 22.57 39.84 -37.69
CA TYR A 12 22.29 38.44 -38.05
C TYR A 12 22.95 37.47 -37.07
N PHE A 13 24.14 37.76 -36.59
CA PHE A 13 24.85 36.95 -35.60
C PHE A 13 24.09 36.95 -34.23
N LEU A 14 23.60 38.11 -33.81
CA LEU A 14 22.77 38.22 -32.60
C LEU A 14 21.40 37.54 -32.73
N LEU A 15 20.77 37.58 -33.93
CA LEU A 15 19.54 36.86 -34.24
C LEU A 15 19.73 35.35 -34.25
N CYS A 16 20.85 34.86 -34.78
CA CYS A 16 21.18 33.43 -34.76
C CYS A 16 21.55 32.96 -33.33
N LEU A 17 22.20 33.79 -32.52
CA LEU A 17 22.48 33.47 -31.09
C LEU A 17 21.21 33.44 -30.25
N ALA A 18 20.24 34.34 -30.52
CA ALA A 18 18.94 34.32 -29.86
C ALA A 18 18.08 33.10 -30.21
N ALA A 19 18.23 32.54 -31.41
CA ALA A 19 17.55 31.31 -31.81
C ALA A 19 18.14 30.04 -31.16
N LEU A 20 19.40 30.09 -30.71
CA LEU A 20 20.07 28.98 -30.02
C LEU A 20 19.78 28.89 -28.52
N VAL A 21 19.30 29.97 -27.90
CA VAL A 21 18.90 29.99 -26.46
C VAL A 21 17.42 29.67 -26.24
N SER A 22 16.62 29.45 -27.29
CA SER A 22 15.22 29.04 -27.20
C SER A 22 15.03 27.52 -27.12
N SER A 23 16.12 26.76 -27.03
CA SER A 23 16.05 25.38 -26.59
C SER A 23 15.91 25.36 -25.05
N CYS A 24 14.79 25.88 -24.56
CA CYS A 24 14.29 25.48 -23.27
C CYS A 24 14.08 23.96 -23.36
N ASP A 25 14.87 23.19 -22.64
CA ASP A 25 14.54 21.84 -22.21
C ASP A 25 13.23 21.88 -21.41
N GLY A 26 12.14 22.11 -22.09
CA GLY A 26 10.85 21.62 -21.64
C GLY A 26 10.97 20.10 -21.67
N THR A 27 11.14 19.48 -20.51
CA THR A 27 10.97 18.02 -20.40
C THR A 27 9.64 17.71 -21.06
N ASN A 28 9.72 17.12 -22.26
CA ASN A 28 8.52 16.84 -23.04
C ASN A 28 7.79 15.69 -22.33
N THR A 29 6.90 16.06 -21.40
CA THR A 29 6.10 15.07 -20.65
C THR A 29 5.24 14.32 -21.65
N ARG A 30 5.56 13.05 -21.84
CA ARG A 30 4.83 12.14 -22.71
C ARG A 30 3.61 11.56 -22.02
N TYR A 31 3.76 11.22 -20.74
CA TYR A 31 2.70 10.65 -19.91
C TYR A 31 2.67 11.30 -18.53
N HIS A 32 1.47 11.62 -18.07
CA HIS A 32 1.20 12.07 -16.71
C HIS A 32 0.42 10.99 -15.96
N ILE A 33 1.02 10.39 -14.93
CA ILE A 33 0.43 9.34 -14.11
C ILE A 33 0.07 9.94 -12.76
N GLY A 34 -1.20 9.87 -12.37
CA GLY A 34 -1.65 10.23 -11.02
C GLY A 34 -1.63 9.02 -10.10
N VAL A 35 -1.18 9.20 -8.86
CA VAL A 35 -1.17 8.18 -7.81
C VAL A 35 -1.94 8.69 -6.60
N SER A 36 -3.06 8.03 -6.27
CA SER A 36 -3.88 8.32 -5.09
C SER A 36 -3.67 7.23 -4.04
N GLN A 37 -2.88 7.56 -2.99
CA GLN A 37 -2.63 6.70 -1.85
C GLN A 37 -3.68 6.94 -0.75
N CYS A 38 -4.14 5.86 -0.09
CA CYS A 38 -5.09 5.94 1.01
C CYS A 38 -4.48 6.49 2.29
N SER A 39 -3.22 6.18 2.58
CA SER A 39 -2.52 6.51 3.82
C SER A 39 -1.11 7.07 3.57
N ASP A 40 -0.50 7.58 4.63
CA ASP A 40 0.83 8.20 4.63
C ASP A 40 1.71 7.48 5.67
N ASP A 41 2.12 6.26 5.35
CA ASP A 41 2.90 5.39 6.21
C ASP A 41 4.15 4.83 5.49
N GLU A 42 5.01 4.14 6.22
CA GLU A 42 6.28 3.62 5.71
C GLU A 42 6.11 2.61 4.59
N TRP A 43 5.04 1.79 4.64
CA TRP A 43 4.75 0.83 3.58
C TRP A 43 4.39 1.55 2.28
N ARG A 44 3.57 2.63 2.36
CA ARG A 44 3.22 3.49 1.22
C ARG A 44 4.43 4.26 0.70
N HIS A 45 5.28 4.78 1.60
CA HIS A 45 6.52 5.46 1.21
C HIS A 45 7.44 4.52 0.44
N LYS A 46 7.57 3.25 0.86
CA LYS A 46 8.36 2.25 0.13
C LYS A 46 7.78 2.01 -1.27
N MET A 47 6.47 1.77 -1.39
CA MET A 47 5.78 1.60 -2.67
C MET A 47 6.00 2.81 -3.59
N ASN A 48 5.84 4.02 -3.07
CA ASN A 48 6.03 5.26 -3.83
C ASN A 48 7.47 5.39 -4.35
N LYS A 49 8.46 5.08 -3.51
CA LYS A 49 9.89 5.08 -3.91
C LYS A 49 10.18 4.05 -5.00
N GLU A 50 9.59 2.88 -4.92
CA GLU A 50 9.71 1.85 -5.97
C GLU A 50 9.10 2.32 -7.29
N MET A 51 7.90 2.93 -7.26
CA MET A 51 7.28 3.53 -8.44
C MET A 51 8.14 4.64 -9.04
N GLN A 52 8.66 5.55 -8.21
CA GLN A 52 9.53 6.64 -8.65
C GLN A 52 10.82 6.11 -9.31
N ARG A 53 11.45 5.10 -8.70
CA ARG A 53 12.67 4.48 -9.24
C ARG A 53 12.40 3.79 -10.58
N GLU A 54 11.32 3.02 -10.67
CA GLU A 54 10.95 2.33 -11.92
C GLU A 54 10.60 3.34 -13.01
N ALA A 55 9.95 4.46 -12.70
CA ALA A 55 9.61 5.51 -13.64
C ALA A 55 10.85 6.12 -14.35
N LEU A 56 12.04 6.08 -13.71
CA LEU A 56 13.29 6.58 -14.29
C LEU A 56 13.75 5.80 -15.53
N PHE A 57 13.24 4.59 -15.76
CA PHE A 57 13.54 3.80 -16.94
C PHE A 57 12.70 4.19 -18.17
N TYR A 58 11.78 5.16 -18.02
CA TYR A 58 10.87 5.57 -19.08
C TYR A 58 10.96 7.08 -19.33
N ASP A 59 11.29 7.46 -20.57
CA ASP A 59 11.45 8.87 -20.93
C ASP A 59 10.09 9.60 -20.94
N GLY A 60 10.08 10.81 -20.40
CA GLY A 60 8.94 11.70 -20.43
C GLY A 60 7.77 11.27 -19.53
N VAL A 61 8.01 10.44 -18.52
CA VAL A 61 6.99 10.03 -17.53
C VAL A 61 7.03 10.96 -16.33
N GLN A 62 5.90 11.60 -16.04
CA GLN A 62 5.66 12.35 -14.82
C GLN A 62 4.75 11.56 -13.91
N VAL A 63 5.14 11.34 -12.65
CA VAL A 63 4.33 10.67 -11.63
C VAL A 63 4.01 11.67 -10.52
N GLU A 64 2.72 11.93 -10.30
CA GLU A 64 2.23 12.84 -9.26
C GLU A 64 1.54 12.05 -8.16
N PHE A 65 2.00 12.20 -6.91
CA PHE A 65 1.48 11.50 -5.74
C PHE A 65 0.59 12.42 -4.90
N ARG A 66 -0.56 11.88 -4.48
CA ARG A 66 -1.43 12.49 -3.47
C ARG A 66 -1.78 11.43 -2.42
N THR A 67 -1.90 11.87 -1.16
CA THR A 67 -2.23 11.00 -0.04
C THR A 67 -3.47 11.49 0.70
N ALA A 68 -4.39 10.58 0.94
CA ALA A 68 -5.67 10.86 1.59
C ALA A 68 -5.60 10.83 3.12
N LYS A 69 -4.48 10.35 3.71
CA LYS A 69 -4.28 10.30 5.16
C LYS A 69 -5.44 9.61 5.90
N ASP A 70 -5.81 8.42 5.42
CA ASP A 70 -6.89 7.59 5.97
C ASP A 70 -8.29 8.22 5.92
N ASN A 71 -8.52 9.18 5.00
CA ASN A 71 -9.78 9.89 4.85
C ASN A 71 -10.40 9.66 3.47
N ASN A 72 -11.59 9.05 3.44
CA ASN A 72 -12.29 8.74 2.19
C ASN A 72 -12.61 9.99 1.36
N GLN A 73 -13.05 11.09 2.01
CA GLN A 73 -13.40 12.31 1.29
C GLN A 73 -12.18 12.97 0.65
N TYR A 74 -11.03 12.93 1.34
CA TYR A 74 -9.78 13.43 0.77
C TYR A 74 -9.38 12.59 -0.44
N GLN A 75 -9.53 11.27 -0.38
CA GLN A 75 -9.22 10.41 -1.51
C GLN A 75 -10.16 10.64 -2.70
N ILE A 76 -11.45 10.81 -2.46
CA ILE A 76 -12.42 11.18 -3.50
C ILE A 76 -12.01 12.50 -4.18
N ASN A 77 -11.59 13.50 -3.40
CA ASN A 77 -11.13 14.78 -3.91
C ASN A 77 -9.83 14.63 -4.73
N ASP A 78 -8.89 13.80 -4.28
CA ASP A 78 -7.64 13.51 -4.99
C ASP A 78 -7.91 12.80 -6.33
N ILE A 79 -8.79 11.82 -6.37
CA ILE A 79 -9.19 11.14 -7.61
C ILE A 79 -9.86 12.13 -8.57
N ASN A 80 -10.78 12.97 -8.07
CA ASN A 80 -11.42 14.01 -8.89
C ASN A 80 -10.40 15.02 -9.45
N TYR A 81 -9.42 15.42 -8.65
CA TYR A 81 -8.33 16.29 -9.09
C TYR A 81 -7.58 15.69 -10.29
N PHE A 82 -7.24 14.39 -10.23
CA PHE A 82 -6.58 13.73 -11.36
C PHE A 82 -7.49 13.57 -12.58
N ILE A 83 -8.78 13.30 -12.38
CA ILE A 83 -9.78 13.25 -13.46
C ILE A 83 -9.86 14.61 -14.19
N ASP A 84 -9.94 15.70 -13.43
CA ASP A 84 -10.07 17.06 -13.98
C ASP A 84 -8.80 17.49 -14.73
N ARG A 85 -7.63 17.01 -14.29
CA ARG A 85 -6.35 17.19 -14.97
C ARG A 85 -6.15 16.27 -16.18
N LYS A 86 -7.07 15.33 -16.40
CA LYS A 86 -7.01 14.37 -17.53
C LYS A 86 -5.68 13.63 -17.57
N VAL A 87 -5.25 13.11 -16.41
CA VAL A 87 -4.04 12.26 -16.36
C VAL A 87 -4.19 11.09 -17.34
N ASP A 88 -3.07 10.62 -17.89
CA ASP A 88 -3.07 9.53 -18.87
C ASP A 88 -3.38 8.17 -18.26
N LEU A 89 -3.08 8.01 -16.96
CA LEU A 89 -3.36 6.82 -16.16
C LEU A 89 -3.47 7.21 -14.69
N LEU A 90 -4.36 6.55 -13.97
CA LEU A 90 -4.53 6.71 -12.53
C LEU A 90 -4.20 5.42 -11.79
N ILE A 91 -3.37 5.51 -10.76
CA ILE A 91 -3.07 4.42 -9.81
C ILE A 91 -3.80 4.73 -8.51
N VAL A 92 -4.58 3.80 -7.99
CA VAL A 92 -5.40 4.00 -6.77
C VAL A 92 -5.17 2.86 -5.79
N ALA A 93 -4.74 3.21 -4.57
CA ALA A 93 -4.81 2.34 -3.40
C ALA A 93 -6.05 2.75 -2.57
N PRO A 94 -7.20 2.08 -2.69
CA PRO A 94 -8.44 2.54 -2.05
C PRO A 94 -8.35 2.51 -0.52
N ASN A 95 -8.85 3.55 0.16
CA ASN A 95 -8.93 3.54 1.62
C ASN A 95 -10.01 2.54 2.09
N GLU A 96 -11.26 2.81 1.77
CA GLU A 96 -12.36 1.87 1.97
C GLU A 96 -13.01 1.54 0.63
N ALA A 97 -13.21 0.24 0.38
CA ALA A 97 -13.68 -0.23 -0.92
C ALA A 97 -15.01 0.41 -1.34
N ALA A 98 -16.00 0.44 -0.44
CA ALA A 98 -17.33 0.97 -0.74
C ALA A 98 -17.30 2.48 -1.07
N ALA A 99 -16.48 3.25 -0.34
CA ALA A 99 -16.41 4.71 -0.51
C ALA A 99 -15.69 5.10 -1.81
N ILE A 100 -14.69 4.32 -2.23
CA ILE A 100 -13.80 4.70 -3.33
C ILE A 100 -14.21 4.08 -4.67
N THR A 101 -14.95 2.96 -4.68
CA THR A 101 -15.44 2.33 -5.91
C THR A 101 -16.08 3.32 -6.89
N PRO A 102 -17.03 4.20 -6.48
CA PRO A 102 -17.67 5.11 -7.42
C PRO A 102 -16.70 6.10 -8.09
N SER A 103 -15.65 6.51 -7.38
CA SER A 103 -14.63 7.44 -7.92
C SER A 103 -13.73 6.75 -8.95
N VAL A 104 -13.37 5.50 -8.73
CA VAL A 104 -12.62 4.69 -9.72
C VAL A 104 -13.46 4.48 -10.98
N GLU A 105 -14.72 4.09 -10.82
CA GLU A 105 -15.63 3.90 -11.96
C GLU A 105 -15.87 5.19 -12.75
N LYS A 106 -15.92 6.34 -12.04
CA LYS A 106 -15.99 7.65 -12.69
C LYS A 106 -14.76 7.92 -13.57
N ALA A 107 -13.54 7.61 -13.09
CA ALA A 107 -12.31 7.76 -13.86
C ALA A 107 -12.34 6.87 -15.13
N ILE A 108 -12.70 5.60 -14.98
CA ILE A 108 -12.85 4.66 -16.12
C ILE A 108 -13.88 5.19 -17.12
N LYS A 109 -15.04 5.66 -16.67
CA LYS A 109 -16.08 6.24 -17.55
C LYS A 109 -15.59 7.49 -18.29
N LYS A 110 -14.63 8.21 -17.75
CA LYS A 110 -13.97 9.35 -18.40
C LYS A 110 -12.85 8.94 -19.37
N GLY A 111 -12.62 7.65 -19.55
CA GLY A 111 -11.59 7.11 -20.45
C GLY A 111 -10.19 7.06 -19.85
N ILE A 112 -10.05 7.28 -18.55
CA ILE A 112 -8.75 7.18 -17.85
C ILE A 112 -8.56 5.73 -17.39
N PRO A 113 -7.55 4.99 -17.86
CA PRO A 113 -7.23 3.67 -17.34
C PRO A 113 -6.83 3.75 -15.87
N VAL A 114 -7.31 2.80 -15.05
CA VAL A 114 -7.03 2.75 -13.61
C VAL A 114 -6.35 1.44 -13.25
N VAL A 115 -5.20 1.54 -12.60
CA VAL A 115 -4.52 0.43 -11.91
C VAL A 115 -4.87 0.52 -10.43
N VAL A 116 -5.62 -0.46 -9.95
CA VAL A 116 -5.94 -0.60 -8.52
C VAL A 116 -4.80 -1.36 -7.85
N VAL A 117 -4.31 -0.88 -6.70
CA VAL A 117 -3.14 -1.46 -6.04
C VAL A 117 -3.41 -1.79 -4.59
N ASP A 118 -2.78 -2.88 -4.10
CA ASP A 118 -2.84 -3.34 -2.70
C ASP A 118 -4.24 -3.72 -2.24
N ARG A 119 -5.13 -2.75 -2.16
CA ARG A 119 -6.54 -2.92 -1.75
C ARG A 119 -7.44 -2.93 -2.99
N LYS A 120 -8.51 -3.73 -2.98
CA LYS A 120 -9.48 -3.81 -4.07
C LYS A 120 -10.63 -2.84 -3.87
N ILE A 121 -11.35 -2.58 -4.96
CA ILE A 121 -12.68 -1.96 -4.95
C ILE A 121 -13.77 -3.04 -4.95
N LEU A 122 -15.05 -2.66 -4.84
CA LEU A 122 -16.18 -3.61 -4.81
C LEU A 122 -16.64 -4.10 -6.19
N SER A 123 -16.01 -3.60 -7.27
CA SER A 123 -16.30 -4.06 -8.63
C SER A 123 -15.02 -4.53 -9.31
N ASP A 124 -15.16 -5.19 -10.45
CA ASP A 124 -14.08 -5.58 -11.35
C ASP A 124 -13.82 -4.56 -12.47
N ASN A 125 -14.47 -3.38 -12.37
CA ASN A 125 -14.35 -2.30 -13.35
C ASN A 125 -13.10 -1.46 -13.11
N TYR A 126 -11.95 -2.04 -13.38
CA TYR A 126 -10.63 -1.41 -13.41
C TYR A 126 -9.79 -2.01 -14.55
N THR A 127 -8.72 -1.32 -14.94
CA THR A 127 -7.87 -1.76 -16.04
C THR A 127 -6.95 -2.91 -15.62
N ALA A 128 -6.30 -2.78 -14.46
CA ALA A 128 -5.48 -3.83 -13.86
C ALA A 128 -5.46 -3.72 -12.33
N PHE A 129 -5.13 -4.82 -11.66
CA PHE A 129 -4.85 -4.91 -10.24
C PHE A 129 -3.42 -5.41 -10.01
N VAL A 130 -2.75 -4.83 -9.02
CA VAL A 130 -1.45 -5.31 -8.52
C VAL A 130 -1.51 -5.36 -7.00
N GLY A 131 -1.33 -6.53 -6.41
CA GLY A 131 -1.35 -6.72 -4.97
C GLY A 131 -1.15 -8.19 -4.58
N ALA A 132 -1.14 -8.48 -3.29
CA ALA A 132 -1.01 -9.84 -2.80
C ALA A 132 -2.39 -10.50 -2.55
N ASP A 133 -2.40 -11.81 -2.39
CA ASP A 133 -3.58 -12.59 -1.98
C ASP A 133 -3.77 -12.50 -0.46
N ASN A 134 -4.61 -11.57 -0.02
CA ASN A 134 -4.86 -11.34 1.40
C ASN A 134 -5.64 -12.48 2.08
N TYR A 135 -6.47 -13.21 1.33
CA TYR A 135 -7.12 -14.40 1.86
C TYR A 135 -6.09 -15.49 2.16
N LYS A 136 -5.15 -15.72 1.23
CA LYS A 136 -4.06 -16.66 1.44
C LYS A 136 -3.19 -16.27 2.63
N ILE A 137 -2.87 -15.00 2.81
CA ILE A 137 -2.12 -14.51 3.99
C ILE A 137 -2.87 -14.88 5.27
N GLY A 138 -4.16 -14.57 5.36
CA GLY A 138 -4.97 -14.94 6.53
C GLY A 138 -4.98 -16.45 6.79
N SER A 139 -5.10 -17.26 5.74
CA SER A 139 -5.03 -18.72 5.83
C SER A 139 -3.66 -19.21 6.29
N ASP A 140 -2.57 -18.66 5.75
CA ASP A 140 -1.20 -19.02 6.15
C ASP A 140 -0.94 -18.64 7.63
N VAL A 141 -1.43 -17.50 8.09
CA VAL A 141 -1.42 -17.11 9.50
C VAL A 141 -2.17 -18.13 10.36
N GLY A 142 -3.37 -18.54 9.94
CA GLY A 142 -4.14 -19.57 10.66
C GLY A 142 -3.39 -20.88 10.79
N HIS A 143 -2.78 -21.37 9.72
CA HIS A 143 -1.94 -22.58 9.76
C HIS A 143 -0.72 -22.42 10.67
N TYR A 144 -0.07 -21.25 10.63
CA TYR A 144 1.03 -20.94 11.54
C TYR A 144 0.57 -21.00 13.00
N ILE A 145 -0.56 -20.37 13.34
CA ILE A 145 -1.15 -20.36 14.69
C ILE A 145 -1.42 -21.79 15.18
N VAL A 146 -2.04 -22.63 14.34
CA VAL A 146 -2.31 -24.04 14.67
C VAL A 146 -1.01 -24.79 15.00
N SER A 147 0.01 -24.63 14.18
CA SER A 147 1.32 -25.24 14.40
C SER A 147 2.00 -24.70 15.66
N ARG A 148 2.01 -23.39 15.83
CA ARG A 148 2.73 -22.70 16.91
C ARG A 148 2.14 -22.98 18.30
N LEU A 149 0.81 -23.13 18.38
CA LEU A 149 0.06 -23.44 19.60
C LEU A 149 -0.22 -24.95 19.75
N ASN A 150 0.33 -25.82 18.90
CA ASN A 150 0.09 -27.26 18.91
C ASN A 150 -1.44 -27.58 18.92
N GLY A 151 -2.22 -26.83 18.14
CA GLY A 151 -3.64 -27.04 17.94
C GLY A 151 -4.55 -26.65 19.11
N LYS A 152 -4.06 -25.95 20.14
CA LYS A 152 -4.85 -25.55 21.32
C LYS A 152 -4.41 -24.19 21.85
N GLY A 153 -5.35 -23.28 22.07
CA GLY A 153 -5.09 -21.98 22.70
C GLY A 153 -6.14 -20.94 22.38
N ASN A 154 -6.00 -19.82 23.01
CA ASN A 154 -6.87 -18.63 22.84
C ASN A 154 -6.12 -17.58 22.02
N ILE A 155 -6.71 -17.15 20.92
CA ILE A 155 -6.15 -16.09 20.08
C ILE A 155 -7.02 -14.84 20.15
N PHE A 156 -6.35 -13.70 20.01
CA PHE A 156 -7.00 -12.41 19.88
C PHE A 156 -6.58 -11.75 18.57
N GLU A 157 -7.50 -11.13 17.84
CA GLU A 157 -7.23 -10.53 16.54
C GLU A 157 -7.30 -9.00 16.62
N VAL A 158 -6.28 -8.31 16.09
CA VAL A 158 -6.30 -6.85 15.85
C VAL A 158 -6.45 -6.65 14.35
N THR A 159 -7.64 -6.29 13.92
CA THR A 159 -7.93 -6.10 12.50
C THR A 159 -7.44 -4.75 12.00
N GLY A 160 -7.15 -4.67 10.70
CA GLY A 160 -7.03 -3.39 10.03
C GLY A 160 -8.38 -2.70 9.86
N LEU A 161 -8.39 -1.57 9.14
CA LEU A 161 -9.60 -0.83 8.82
C LEU A 161 -10.64 -1.75 8.14
N GLN A 162 -11.79 -1.94 8.78
CA GLN A 162 -12.77 -2.95 8.37
C GLN A 162 -13.38 -2.72 6.98
N GLY A 163 -13.44 -1.49 6.51
CA GLY A 163 -13.89 -1.14 5.16
C GLY A 163 -12.87 -1.43 4.06
N SER A 164 -11.65 -1.87 4.40
CA SER A 164 -10.60 -2.23 3.45
C SER A 164 -10.60 -3.73 3.14
N THR A 165 -10.38 -4.08 1.87
CA THR A 165 -10.41 -5.49 1.43
C THR A 165 -9.34 -6.35 2.09
N PRO A 166 -8.10 -5.91 2.35
CA PRO A 166 -7.12 -6.72 3.07
C PRO A 166 -7.59 -7.13 4.47
N ALA A 167 -8.26 -6.26 5.20
CA ALA A 167 -8.75 -6.58 6.54
C ALA A 167 -9.82 -7.68 6.50
N MET A 168 -10.78 -7.56 5.57
CA MET A 168 -11.84 -8.54 5.40
C MET A 168 -11.30 -9.90 4.90
N GLU A 169 -10.40 -9.89 3.93
CA GLU A 169 -9.85 -11.10 3.33
C GLU A 169 -8.90 -11.85 4.29
N ARG A 170 -8.01 -11.13 5.01
CA ARG A 170 -7.14 -11.74 6.05
C ARG A 170 -7.97 -12.36 7.16
N HIS A 171 -9.01 -11.67 7.64
CA HIS A 171 -9.92 -12.22 8.64
C HIS A 171 -10.59 -13.50 8.14
N ARG A 172 -11.17 -13.48 6.93
CA ARG A 172 -11.84 -14.65 6.36
C ARG A 172 -10.89 -15.83 6.20
N GLY A 173 -9.70 -15.62 5.64
CA GLY A 173 -8.70 -16.66 5.50
C GLY A 173 -8.26 -17.27 6.83
N LEU A 174 -8.06 -16.43 7.86
CA LEU A 174 -7.78 -16.89 9.23
C LEU A 174 -8.91 -17.78 9.76
N MET A 175 -10.15 -17.31 9.68
CA MET A 175 -11.29 -18.05 10.24
C MET A 175 -11.52 -19.37 9.52
N ASP A 176 -11.36 -19.41 8.20
CA ASP A 176 -11.50 -20.65 7.42
C ASP A 176 -10.40 -21.66 7.76
N ALA A 177 -9.17 -21.21 7.97
CA ALA A 177 -8.07 -22.08 8.40
C ALA A 177 -8.28 -22.66 9.82
N LEU A 178 -8.98 -21.95 10.68
CA LEU A 178 -9.27 -22.38 12.07
C LEU A 178 -10.57 -23.17 12.21
N ALA A 179 -11.44 -23.20 11.20
CA ALA A 179 -12.78 -23.79 11.28
C ALA A 179 -12.80 -25.27 11.70
N GLY A 180 -11.76 -26.04 11.32
CA GLY A 180 -11.61 -27.44 11.70
C GLY A 180 -10.83 -27.71 13.00
N ILE A 181 -10.46 -26.68 13.76
CA ILE A 181 -9.55 -26.79 14.92
C ILE A 181 -10.28 -26.30 16.20
N PRO A 182 -11.15 -27.11 16.80
CA PRO A 182 -12.06 -26.67 17.86
C PRO A 182 -11.37 -26.21 19.16
N ASN A 183 -10.13 -26.64 19.37
CA ASN A 183 -9.36 -26.26 20.55
C ASN A 183 -8.59 -24.93 20.39
N ILE A 184 -8.59 -24.32 19.23
CA ILE A 184 -8.15 -22.92 19.05
C ILE A 184 -9.39 -22.03 19.05
N LYS A 185 -9.43 -21.08 19.98
CA LYS A 185 -10.57 -20.18 20.17
C LYS A 185 -10.15 -18.74 19.90
N ARG A 186 -10.83 -18.08 18.96
CA ARG A 186 -10.74 -16.63 18.85
C ARG A 186 -11.62 -15.98 19.91
N VAL A 187 -10.98 -15.48 20.98
CA VAL A 187 -11.68 -14.94 22.16
C VAL A 187 -12.16 -13.50 21.97
N GLY A 188 -11.72 -12.82 20.93
CA GLY A 188 -12.19 -11.49 20.58
C GLY A 188 -11.39 -10.83 19.46
N SER A 189 -11.81 -9.62 19.11
CA SER A 189 -11.09 -8.75 18.17
C SER A 189 -11.35 -7.28 18.44
N VAL A 190 -10.41 -6.44 17.99
CA VAL A 190 -10.56 -4.97 17.91
C VAL A 190 -10.08 -4.46 16.58
N ASP A 191 -10.68 -3.36 16.11
CA ASP A 191 -10.23 -2.64 14.93
C ASP A 191 -9.06 -1.71 15.29
N GLY A 192 -7.86 -2.01 14.83
CA GLY A 192 -6.66 -1.20 14.99
C GLY A 192 -6.47 -0.15 13.90
N GLY A 193 -7.32 -0.14 12.84
CA GLY A 193 -7.33 0.87 11.79
C GLY A 193 -6.02 0.99 11.00
N TRP A 194 -5.16 -0.04 11.02
CA TRP A 194 -3.79 -0.05 10.49
C TRP A 194 -2.80 0.80 11.29
N LEU A 195 -3.19 1.38 12.44
CA LEU A 195 -2.41 2.33 13.22
C LEU A 195 -1.84 1.69 14.49
N GLN A 196 -0.54 1.89 14.72
CA GLN A 196 0.15 1.38 15.90
C GLN A 196 -0.44 1.92 17.20
N SER A 197 -0.68 3.24 17.28
CA SER A 197 -1.23 3.90 18.47
C SER A 197 -2.63 3.40 18.79
N GLN A 198 -3.53 3.36 17.80
CA GLN A 198 -4.90 2.88 17.99
C GLN A 198 -4.95 1.42 18.43
N ALA A 199 -4.11 0.57 17.82
CA ALA A 199 -3.99 -0.82 18.24
C ALA A 199 -3.49 -0.93 19.69
N GLY A 200 -2.45 -0.18 20.05
CA GLY A 200 -1.92 -0.16 21.42
C GLY A 200 -2.94 0.24 22.45
N GLU A 201 -3.68 1.35 22.25
CA GLU A 201 -4.72 1.83 23.15
C GLU A 201 -5.85 0.82 23.35
N LYS A 202 -6.34 0.21 22.27
CA LYS A 202 -7.41 -0.78 22.32
C LYS A 202 -6.95 -2.07 22.98
N VAL A 203 -5.73 -2.55 22.65
CA VAL A 203 -5.16 -3.76 23.26
C VAL A 203 -4.87 -3.54 24.73
N ASP A 204 -4.41 -2.35 25.18
CA ASP A 204 -4.27 -2.04 26.61
C ASP A 204 -5.59 -2.27 27.35
N SER A 205 -6.71 -1.80 26.81
CA SER A 205 -8.04 -2.01 27.36
C SER A 205 -8.46 -3.48 27.37
N VAL A 206 -8.20 -4.20 26.27
CA VAL A 206 -8.48 -5.63 26.13
C VAL A 206 -7.73 -6.46 27.17
N LEU A 207 -6.45 -6.20 27.39
CA LEU A 207 -5.61 -6.96 28.33
C LEU A 207 -6.01 -6.78 29.80
N ARG A 208 -6.73 -5.72 30.13
CA ARG A 208 -7.30 -5.55 31.48
C ARG A 208 -8.44 -6.54 31.75
N VAL A 209 -9.16 -6.95 30.72
CA VAL A 209 -10.35 -7.82 30.83
C VAL A 209 -10.00 -9.26 30.45
N HIS A 210 -9.28 -9.48 29.35
CA HIS A 210 -8.90 -10.80 28.88
C HIS A 210 -7.57 -11.24 29.50
N LYS A 211 -7.60 -12.30 30.32
CA LYS A 211 -6.40 -12.82 31.00
C LYS A 211 -5.77 -13.99 30.28
N ASP A 212 -6.53 -14.69 29.45
CA ASP A 212 -6.14 -15.96 28.83
C ASP A 212 -6.01 -15.78 27.31
N ILE A 213 -5.00 -15.03 26.86
CA ILE A 213 -4.62 -14.90 25.46
C ILE A 213 -3.26 -15.55 25.27
N ASP A 214 -3.17 -16.59 24.44
CA ASP A 214 -1.92 -17.27 24.12
C ASP A 214 -1.20 -16.67 22.92
N LEU A 215 -1.95 -16.09 21.97
CA LEU A 215 -1.38 -15.44 20.80
C LEU A 215 -2.27 -14.28 20.35
N LEU A 216 -1.62 -13.15 20.07
CA LEU A 216 -2.25 -11.99 19.47
C LEU A 216 -1.78 -11.86 18.01
N PHE A 217 -2.71 -11.97 17.08
CA PHE A 217 -2.49 -11.70 15.68
C PHE A 217 -2.98 -10.30 15.34
N ALA A 218 -2.09 -9.46 14.86
CA ALA A 218 -2.45 -8.18 14.27
C ALA A 218 -2.23 -8.22 12.75
N GLN A 219 -3.17 -7.67 12.03
CA GLN A 219 -3.18 -7.76 10.57
C GLN A 219 -2.09 -6.91 9.87
N ASN A 220 -1.29 -6.14 10.63
CA ASN A 220 0.00 -5.63 10.18
C ASN A 220 1.01 -5.53 11.34
N ASP A 221 2.29 -5.37 11.02
CA ASP A 221 3.38 -5.33 12.01
C ASP A 221 3.27 -4.12 12.94
N ARG A 222 2.86 -2.96 12.44
CA ARG A 222 2.70 -1.74 13.27
C ARG A 222 1.70 -1.96 14.38
N MET A 223 0.55 -2.57 14.09
CA MET A 223 -0.45 -2.90 15.09
C MET A 223 0.04 -4.00 16.03
N ALA A 224 0.79 -4.99 15.53
CA ALA A 224 1.41 -6.02 16.38
C ALA A 224 2.42 -5.43 17.37
N ILE A 225 3.24 -4.48 16.92
CA ILE A 225 4.18 -3.73 17.78
C ILE A 225 3.40 -2.90 18.81
N GLY A 226 2.34 -2.21 18.41
CA GLY A 226 1.48 -1.47 19.33
C GLY A 226 0.87 -2.36 20.42
N ALA A 227 0.41 -3.55 20.03
CA ALA A 227 -0.13 -4.55 20.94
C ALA A 227 0.94 -5.07 21.93
N TYR A 228 2.13 -5.38 21.44
CA TYR A 228 3.27 -5.78 22.27
C TYR A 228 3.63 -4.69 23.30
N LEU A 229 3.70 -3.43 22.89
CA LEU A 229 4.01 -2.32 23.79
C LEU A 229 2.94 -2.16 24.88
N ALA A 230 1.67 -2.34 24.54
CA ALA A 230 0.57 -2.33 25.51
C ALA A 230 0.70 -3.49 26.53
N ALA A 231 1.00 -4.70 26.05
CA ALA A 231 1.25 -5.85 26.91
C ALA A 231 2.46 -5.61 27.81
N ARG A 232 3.55 -5.05 27.29
CA ARG A 232 4.76 -4.73 28.05
C ARG A 232 4.50 -3.70 29.16
N GLN A 233 3.68 -2.69 28.91
CA GLN A 233 3.29 -1.71 29.93
C GLN A 233 2.56 -2.35 31.12
N GLN A 234 1.85 -3.47 30.87
CA GLN A 234 1.18 -4.25 31.90
C GLN A 234 2.02 -5.41 32.47
N GLY A 235 3.28 -5.57 31.99
CA GLY A 235 4.17 -6.67 32.38
C GLY A 235 3.75 -8.04 31.86
N ARG A 236 2.96 -8.08 30.76
CA ARG A 236 2.31 -9.27 30.22
C ARG A 236 2.86 -9.70 28.85
N GLU A 237 3.91 -9.04 28.34
CA GLU A 237 4.47 -9.31 27.02
C GLU A 237 5.03 -10.74 26.87
N LYS A 238 5.32 -11.41 27.96
CA LYS A 238 5.82 -12.80 27.98
C LYS A 238 4.71 -13.84 28.12
N GLU A 239 3.49 -13.43 28.34
CA GLU A 239 2.35 -14.34 28.51
C GLU A 239 1.79 -14.80 27.17
N MET A 240 2.10 -14.11 26.07
CA MET A 240 1.51 -14.37 24.74
C MET A 240 2.51 -14.14 23.63
N LEU A 241 2.21 -14.72 22.48
CA LEU A 241 2.95 -14.52 21.23
C LEU A 241 2.34 -13.37 20.42
N PHE A 242 3.15 -12.69 19.62
CA PHE A 242 2.71 -11.60 18.74
C PHE A 242 3.08 -11.90 17.30
N VAL A 243 2.08 -11.86 16.41
CA VAL A 243 2.24 -12.14 14.98
C VAL A 243 1.72 -10.96 14.19
N GLY A 244 2.49 -10.56 13.18
CA GLY A 244 2.17 -9.46 12.28
C GLY A 244 2.14 -9.86 10.81
N VAL A 245 2.03 -8.86 9.96
CA VAL A 245 2.13 -8.93 8.49
C VAL A 245 2.80 -7.65 8.01
N ASP A 246 3.59 -7.68 7.02
CA ASP A 246 4.28 -6.72 6.17
C ASP A 246 5.74 -7.10 5.97
N ALA A 247 6.44 -7.48 7.03
CA ALA A 247 7.86 -7.82 7.02
C ALA A 247 8.74 -6.72 6.38
N LEU A 248 8.43 -5.44 6.67
CA LEU A 248 9.28 -4.35 6.18
C LEU A 248 10.70 -4.46 6.78
N PRO A 249 11.73 -4.28 5.94
CA PRO A 249 13.10 -4.18 6.43
C PRO A 249 13.38 -2.80 7.01
N GLY A 250 14.28 -2.75 7.99
CA GLY A 250 14.74 -1.50 8.59
C GLY A 250 14.53 -1.47 10.09
N LYS A 251 15.23 -0.52 10.75
CA LYS A 251 15.12 -0.32 12.18
C LYS A 251 13.67 -0.02 12.56
N ASP A 252 13.21 -0.65 13.62
CA ASP A 252 11.87 -0.50 14.19
C ASP A 252 10.73 -1.09 13.33
N TYR A 253 11.02 -1.79 12.21
CA TYR A 253 10.04 -2.44 11.37
C TYR A 253 9.97 -3.96 11.59
N GLY A 254 8.97 -4.62 10.99
CA GLY A 254 8.59 -5.99 11.27
C GLY A 254 9.72 -7.01 11.26
N LEU A 255 10.63 -6.97 10.28
CA LEU A 255 11.78 -7.89 10.25
C LEU A 255 12.70 -7.74 11.46
N GLU A 256 13.03 -6.50 11.83
CA GLU A 256 13.86 -6.21 13.02
C GLU A 256 13.15 -6.67 14.30
N GLN A 257 11.83 -6.52 14.36
CA GLN A 257 11.05 -6.94 15.52
C GLN A 257 10.98 -8.46 15.68
N VAL A 258 11.01 -9.23 14.58
CA VAL A 258 11.17 -10.69 14.65
C VAL A 258 12.58 -11.06 15.13
N ILE A 259 13.61 -10.44 14.56
CA ILE A 259 15.00 -10.68 14.96
C ILE A 259 15.22 -10.38 16.45
N SER A 260 14.63 -9.32 16.97
CA SER A 260 14.74 -8.93 18.38
C SER A 260 13.83 -9.70 19.34
N GLY A 261 12.96 -10.56 18.82
CA GLY A 261 12.02 -11.36 19.62
C GLY A 261 10.83 -10.58 20.18
N VAL A 262 10.51 -9.41 19.62
CA VAL A 262 9.29 -8.64 19.90
C VAL A 262 8.08 -9.29 19.21
N LEU A 263 8.26 -9.68 17.95
CA LEU A 263 7.30 -10.49 17.20
C LEU A 263 7.79 -11.93 17.09
N ASP A 264 6.90 -12.90 17.18
CA ASP A 264 7.22 -14.30 16.92
C ASP A 264 7.35 -14.62 15.45
N ALA A 265 6.54 -13.93 14.63
CA ALA A 265 6.54 -14.07 13.18
C ALA A 265 5.91 -12.86 12.50
N THR A 266 6.28 -12.67 11.25
CA THR A 266 5.59 -11.79 10.32
C THR A 266 5.47 -12.47 8.95
N PHE A 267 4.61 -11.96 8.10
CA PHE A 267 4.42 -12.48 6.75
C PHE A 267 4.78 -11.39 5.74
N ILE A 268 5.61 -11.73 4.76
CA ILE A 268 5.99 -10.78 3.71
C ILE A 268 4.75 -10.32 2.96
N TYR A 269 4.52 -9.01 2.96
CA TYR A 269 3.52 -8.34 2.15
C TYR A 269 4.22 -7.36 1.22
N PRO A 270 4.47 -7.74 -0.04
CA PRO A 270 5.28 -6.95 -0.95
C PRO A 270 4.55 -5.68 -1.37
N THR A 271 5.28 -4.57 -1.45
CA THR A 271 4.76 -3.28 -1.92
C THR A 271 4.53 -3.27 -3.43
N GLY A 272 5.44 -3.87 -4.21
CA GLY A 272 5.29 -4.09 -5.64
C GLY A 272 5.20 -2.82 -6.49
N GLY A 273 5.74 -1.69 -6.01
CA GLY A 273 5.65 -0.42 -6.72
C GLY A 273 6.33 -0.42 -8.09
N ASP A 274 7.40 -1.18 -8.27
CA ASP A 274 8.05 -1.44 -9.55
C ASP A 274 7.10 -2.18 -10.52
N LYS A 275 6.46 -3.25 -10.07
CA LYS A 275 5.46 -3.98 -10.86
C LYS A 275 4.27 -3.10 -11.26
N VAL A 276 3.81 -2.25 -10.35
CA VAL A 276 2.73 -1.28 -10.63
C VAL A 276 3.11 -0.36 -11.79
N MET A 277 4.33 0.21 -11.77
CA MET A 277 4.80 1.07 -12.86
C MET A 277 4.99 0.33 -14.17
N GLN A 278 5.51 -0.90 -14.15
CA GLN A 278 5.64 -1.73 -15.36
C GLN A 278 4.28 -2.00 -16.00
N ILE A 279 3.26 -2.33 -15.20
CA ILE A 279 1.88 -2.53 -15.70
C ILE A 279 1.31 -1.20 -16.23
N ALA A 280 1.49 -0.09 -15.50
CA ALA A 280 1.04 1.24 -15.96
C ALA A 280 1.65 1.60 -17.31
N MET A 281 2.95 1.38 -17.49
CA MET A 281 3.63 1.66 -18.76
C MET A 281 3.21 0.70 -19.88
N ASN A 282 2.96 -0.57 -19.58
CA ASN A 282 2.43 -1.50 -20.57
C ASN A 282 1.05 -1.06 -21.08
N ILE A 283 0.18 -0.56 -20.19
CA ILE A 283 -1.13 -0.01 -20.57
C ILE A 283 -0.97 1.22 -21.46
N LEU A 284 -0.15 2.19 -21.05
CA LEU A 284 0.06 3.44 -21.80
C LEU A 284 0.70 3.23 -23.16
N GLU A 285 1.63 2.29 -23.27
CA GLU A 285 2.34 1.97 -24.51
C GLU A 285 1.64 0.87 -25.32
N LYS A 286 0.43 0.45 -24.92
CA LYS A 286 -0.38 -0.59 -25.59
C LYS A 286 0.37 -1.91 -25.74
N ARG A 287 1.22 -2.25 -24.78
CA ARG A 287 1.88 -3.55 -24.65
C ARG A 287 1.00 -4.55 -23.90
N PRO A 288 1.20 -5.85 -24.09
CA PRO A 288 0.47 -6.87 -23.32
C PRO A 288 0.68 -6.73 -21.80
N PHE A 289 -0.39 -6.93 -21.04
CA PHE A 289 -0.38 -6.97 -19.56
C PHE A 289 -1.47 -7.90 -19.07
N GLU A 290 -1.28 -8.41 -17.83
CA GLU A 290 -2.32 -9.18 -17.14
C GLU A 290 -3.22 -8.24 -16.33
N LYS A 291 -4.53 -8.53 -16.31
CA LYS A 291 -5.49 -7.78 -15.50
C LYS A 291 -5.24 -7.98 -14.01
N GLU A 292 -4.94 -9.21 -13.58
CA GLU A 292 -4.66 -9.55 -12.18
C GLU A 292 -3.18 -9.92 -12.01
N ASN A 293 -2.47 -9.13 -11.20
CA ASN A 293 -1.05 -9.35 -10.92
C ASN A 293 -0.87 -9.60 -9.43
N ILE A 294 -0.82 -10.90 -9.07
CA ILE A 294 -0.73 -11.31 -7.68
C ILE A 294 0.74 -11.49 -7.26
N LEU A 295 1.13 -10.74 -6.24
CA LEU A 295 2.48 -10.74 -5.69
C LEU A 295 2.65 -11.88 -4.67
N SER A 296 3.83 -12.50 -4.67
CA SER A 296 4.14 -13.63 -3.79
C SER A 296 4.32 -13.19 -2.33
N THR A 297 3.82 -13.99 -1.41
CA THR A 297 3.93 -13.81 0.04
C THR A 297 4.66 -14.99 0.68
N ALA A 298 5.28 -14.79 1.84
CA ALA A 298 5.96 -15.83 2.60
C ALA A 298 5.97 -15.51 4.10
N LEU A 299 6.07 -16.55 4.93
CA LEU A 299 6.33 -16.44 6.39
C LEU A 299 7.81 -16.09 6.63
N VAL A 300 8.07 -15.27 7.64
CA VAL A 300 9.39 -14.94 8.18
C VAL A 300 9.43 -15.23 9.67
#